data_e533f9c628d7cd33db54807af19fe5f4
#
_entry.id   e533f9c628d7cd33db54807af19fe5f4
#
_cell.length_a   1.000
_cell.length_b   1.000
_cell.length_c   1.000
_cell.angle_alpha   90.00
_cell.angle_beta   90.00
_cell.angle_gamma   90.00
#
_symmetry.space_group_name_H-M   'P 1'
#
loop_
_entity.id
_entity.type
_entity.pdbx_description
1 polymer ?
#
loop_
_entity_poly.entity_id
_entity_poly.type
_entity_poly.pdbx_seq_one_letter_code
_entity_poly.pdbx_strand_id
1 'polypeptide(L)'
;RNYGGIAYDYYGYNISVIDLRNPLFSDGNNMLHMVNKYMDQYKQNRNDLSLKAKTEKYAKIIAKTIIFSDGESASSYGQNSFFYDSAEGLLTSIILIISEFCDDGERHIVSVFKLVQDLLKPSGIKGKTQFQILLDYLPDNHKAKWFAGAALNTGEQAMMSVLSTVLSRLN
;
A
#
# COMPACT_ATOMS: atom_id res chain seq x y z
N ARG A 1 -31.24 -12.45 7.79
CA ARG A 1 -31.32 -13.03 9.16
C ARG A 1 -30.17 -12.47 9.98
N ASN A 2 -30.49 -11.96 11.17
CA ASN A 2 -29.53 -11.21 11.98
C ASN A 2 -28.67 -12.16 12.84
N TYR A 3 -27.70 -12.83 12.21
CA TYR A 3 -26.73 -13.66 12.96
C TYR A 3 -25.80 -12.82 13.85
N GLY A 4 -25.56 -11.56 13.49
CA GLY A 4 -24.75 -10.63 14.27
C GLY A 4 -25.37 -10.34 15.64
N GLY A 5 -26.70 -10.10 15.70
CA GLY A 5 -27.39 -9.89 16.98
C GLY A 5 -27.27 -11.10 17.90
N ILE A 6 -27.43 -12.32 17.38
CA ILE A 6 -27.26 -13.55 18.17
C ILE A 6 -25.83 -13.68 18.68
N ALA A 7 -24.83 -13.42 17.85
CA ALA A 7 -23.43 -13.51 18.25
C ALA A 7 -23.05 -12.47 19.32
N TYR A 8 -23.62 -11.27 19.24
CA TYR A 8 -23.43 -10.22 20.24
C TYR A 8 -24.17 -10.56 21.55
N ASP A 9 -25.48 -10.83 21.47
CA ASP A 9 -26.34 -10.97 22.66
C ASP A 9 -26.07 -12.25 23.46
N TYR A 10 -25.80 -13.38 22.76
CA TYR A 10 -25.61 -14.69 23.41
C TYR A 10 -24.15 -15.02 23.69
N TYR A 11 -23.22 -14.60 22.80
CA TYR A 11 -21.81 -15.00 22.88
C TYR A 11 -20.88 -13.87 23.26
N GLY A 12 -21.37 -12.63 23.37
CA GLY A 12 -20.55 -11.46 23.70
C GLY A 12 -19.48 -11.12 22.72
N TYR A 13 -19.63 -11.52 21.44
CA TYR A 13 -18.66 -11.21 20.40
C TYR A 13 -18.76 -9.75 19.96
N ASN A 14 -17.61 -9.12 19.75
CA ASN A 14 -17.57 -7.84 19.05
C ASN A 14 -17.90 -8.06 17.57
N ILE A 15 -18.97 -7.43 17.09
CA ILE A 15 -19.45 -7.57 15.72
C ILE A 15 -19.11 -6.29 14.97
N SER A 16 -18.39 -6.43 13.87
CA SER A 16 -18.21 -5.37 12.85
C SER A 16 -19.01 -5.70 11.61
N VAL A 17 -19.80 -4.74 11.16
CA VAL A 17 -20.65 -4.90 9.97
C VAL A 17 -20.16 -3.96 8.88
N ILE A 18 -19.67 -4.51 7.75
CA ILE A 18 -19.34 -3.74 6.57
C ILE A 18 -20.53 -3.82 5.62
N ASP A 19 -21.24 -2.69 5.49
CA ASP A 19 -22.39 -2.56 4.59
C ASP A 19 -22.07 -1.60 3.44
N LEU A 20 -21.73 -2.18 2.29
CA LEU A 20 -21.41 -1.41 1.08
C LEU A 20 -22.64 -0.74 0.44
N ARG A 21 -23.87 -1.17 0.79
CA ARG A 21 -25.10 -0.56 0.28
C ARG A 21 -25.50 0.66 1.08
N ASN A 22 -25.23 0.64 2.40
CA ASN A 22 -25.55 1.72 3.32
C ASN A 22 -24.29 2.16 4.10
N PRO A 23 -23.34 2.81 3.43
CA PRO A 23 -22.04 3.12 4.03
C PRO A 23 -22.12 4.01 5.26
N LEU A 24 -23.22 4.77 5.45
CA LEU A 24 -23.44 5.59 6.65
C LEU A 24 -23.73 4.76 7.91
N PHE A 25 -24.15 3.51 7.74
CA PHE A 25 -24.42 2.55 8.83
C PHE A 25 -23.38 1.43 8.88
N SER A 26 -22.31 1.56 8.12
CA SER A 26 -21.23 0.59 8.04
C SER A 26 -20.12 0.94 9.02
N ASP A 27 -19.55 -0.09 9.65
CA ASP A 27 -18.29 0.08 10.35
C ASP A 27 -17.17 0.42 9.36
N GLY A 28 -16.26 1.30 9.76
CA GLY A 28 -15.11 1.68 8.97
C GLY A 28 -14.14 0.50 8.81
N ASN A 29 -13.72 0.24 7.57
CA ASN A 29 -12.67 -0.74 7.30
C ASN A 29 -11.47 -0.04 6.66
N ASN A 30 -10.37 0.04 7.41
CA ASN A 30 -9.10 0.51 6.86
C ASN A 30 -8.29 -0.69 6.38
N MET A 31 -8.13 -0.81 5.06
CA MET A 31 -7.33 -1.88 4.44
C MET A 31 -5.88 -1.90 4.95
N LEU A 32 -5.34 -0.76 5.37
CA LEU A 32 -3.98 -0.64 5.91
C LEU A 32 -3.92 -0.95 7.42
N HIS A 33 -5.01 -1.34 8.08
CA HIS A 33 -5.05 -1.53 9.52
C HIS A 33 -3.91 -2.40 10.06
N MET A 34 -3.65 -3.55 9.45
CA MET A 34 -2.59 -4.46 9.92
C MET A 34 -1.19 -3.89 9.68
N VAL A 35 -0.98 -3.18 8.59
CA VAL A 35 0.29 -2.49 8.31
C VAL A 35 0.55 -1.44 9.37
N ASN A 36 -0.45 -0.57 9.62
CA ASN A 36 -0.38 0.51 10.60
C ASN A 36 -0.15 -0.03 12.02
N LYS A 37 -0.92 -1.06 12.42
CA LYS A 37 -0.78 -1.72 13.74
C LYS A 37 0.65 -2.19 14.00
N TYR A 38 1.25 -2.93 13.05
CA TYR A 38 2.61 -3.43 13.25
C TYR A 38 3.66 -2.35 13.11
N MET A 39 3.43 -1.32 12.29
CA MET A 39 4.30 -0.15 12.20
C MET A 39 4.33 0.61 13.52
N ASP A 40 3.18 0.83 14.16
CA ASP A 40 3.09 1.52 15.45
C ASP A 40 3.79 0.74 16.57
N GLN A 41 3.61 -0.58 16.61
CA GLN A 41 4.32 -1.44 17.53
C GLN A 41 5.84 -1.40 17.29
N TYR A 42 6.28 -1.40 16.02
CA TYR A 42 7.69 -1.25 15.66
C TYR A 42 8.26 0.12 16.06
N LYS A 43 7.49 1.21 15.88
CA LYS A 43 7.89 2.55 16.32
C LYS A 43 8.12 2.61 17.83
N GLN A 44 7.34 1.86 18.62
CA GLN A 44 7.48 1.76 20.08
C GLN A 44 8.66 0.86 20.48
N ASN A 45 8.96 -0.19 19.72
CA ASN A 45 10.05 -1.12 19.98
C ASN A 45 10.87 -1.39 18.71
N ARG A 46 11.76 -0.47 18.37
CA ARG A 46 12.59 -0.52 17.16
C ARG A 46 13.61 -1.66 17.13
N ASN A 47 13.84 -2.34 18.24
CA ASN A 47 14.71 -3.51 18.32
C ASN A 47 14.00 -4.79 17.86
N ASP A 48 12.68 -4.81 17.81
CA ASP A 48 11.92 -5.96 17.36
C ASP A 48 11.76 -5.96 15.83
N LEU A 49 12.72 -6.56 15.16
CA LEU A 49 12.72 -6.70 13.71
C LEU A 49 11.58 -7.59 13.20
N SER A 50 10.95 -8.42 14.06
CA SER A 50 9.79 -9.23 13.67
C SER A 50 8.58 -8.38 13.38
N LEU A 51 8.38 -7.29 14.11
CA LEU A 51 7.31 -6.32 13.88
C LEU A 51 7.50 -5.59 12.55
N LYS A 52 8.75 -5.18 12.26
CA LYS A 52 9.10 -4.60 10.97
C LYS A 52 8.81 -5.56 9.81
N ALA A 53 9.23 -6.81 9.94
CA ALA A 53 8.97 -7.84 8.93
C ALA A 53 7.47 -8.10 8.72
N LYS A 54 6.66 -8.06 9.79
CA LYS A 54 5.19 -8.16 9.68
C LYS A 54 4.61 -6.98 8.94
N THR A 55 5.05 -5.75 9.21
CA THR A 55 4.62 -4.55 8.49
C THR A 55 4.89 -4.70 6.99
N GLU A 56 6.12 -5.06 6.62
CA GLU A 56 6.54 -5.29 5.23
C GLU A 56 5.69 -6.39 4.56
N LYS A 57 5.45 -7.50 5.26
CA LYS A 57 4.62 -8.61 4.78
C LYS A 57 3.21 -8.17 4.45
N TYR A 58 2.54 -7.46 5.37
CA TYR A 58 1.16 -7.01 5.14
C TYR A 58 1.07 -5.95 4.06
N ALA A 59 2.03 -5.02 3.97
CA ALA A 59 2.09 -4.06 2.88
C ALA A 59 2.21 -4.76 1.52
N LYS A 60 3.08 -5.77 1.42
CA LYS A 60 3.25 -6.57 0.21
C LYS A 60 2.00 -7.37 -0.15
N ILE A 61 1.32 -7.98 0.83
CA ILE A 61 0.06 -8.71 0.58
C ILE A 61 -0.99 -7.78 -0.01
N ILE A 62 -1.17 -6.59 0.57
CA ILE A 62 -2.15 -5.60 0.09
C ILE A 62 -1.79 -5.15 -1.33
N ALA A 63 -0.52 -4.77 -1.57
CA ALA A 63 -0.06 -4.36 -2.88
C ALA A 63 -0.29 -5.46 -3.93
N LYS A 64 0.08 -6.70 -3.60
CA LYS A 64 -0.12 -7.85 -4.49
C LYS A 64 -1.60 -8.07 -4.79
N THR A 65 -2.48 -8.01 -3.79
CA THR A 65 -3.92 -8.19 -3.98
C THR A 65 -4.53 -7.12 -4.88
N ILE A 66 -4.06 -5.86 -4.77
CA ILE A 66 -4.53 -4.76 -5.62
C ILE A 66 -4.02 -4.92 -7.06
N ILE A 67 -2.74 -5.22 -7.24
CA ILE A 67 -2.13 -5.32 -8.57
C ILE A 67 -2.61 -6.56 -9.32
N PHE A 68 -2.79 -7.69 -8.63
CA PHE A 68 -3.18 -8.98 -9.19
C PHE A 68 -4.56 -9.40 -8.65
N SER A 69 -5.59 -8.61 -8.93
CA SER A 69 -6.93 -8.70 -8.34
C SER A 69 -7.63 -10.06 -8.46
N ASP A 70 -7.23 -10.89 -9.42
CA ASP A 70 -7.88 -12.18 -9.70
C ASP A 70 -7.04 -13.40 -9.27
N GLY A 71 -6.05 -13.20 -8.39
CA GLY A 71 -5.14 -14.27 -7.97
C GLY A 71 -4.12 -14.66 -9.05
N GLU A 72 -4.05 -13.89 -10.12
CA GLU A 72 -3.06 -14.05 -11.17
C GLU A 72 -1.65 -13.75 -10.64
N SER A 73 -0.64 -14.17 -11.37
CA SER A 73 0.76 -13.85 -11.11
C SER A 73 1.30 -12.99 -12.25
N ALA A 74 2.41 -12.31 -12.02
CA ALA A 74 3.06 -11.51 -13.07
C ALA A 74 3.33 -12.32 -14.35
N SER A 75 3.61 -13.61 -14.23
CA SER A 75 3.81 -14.51 -15.38
C SER A 75 2.59 -14.62 -16.31
N SER A 76 1.39 -14.38 -15.81
CA SER A 76 0.15 -14.39 -16.62
C SER A 76 0.10 -13.23 -17.61
N TYR A 77 0.87 -12.16 -17.37
CA TYR A 77 0.88 -10.94 -18.20
C TYR A 77 1.95 -10.95 -19.31
N GLY A 78 2.67 -12.08 -19.50
CA GLY A 78 3.64 -12.27 -20.59
C GLY A 78 4.71 -11.18 -20.63
N GLN A 79 4.83 -10.46 -21.74
CA GLN A 79 5.81 -9.38 -21.93
C GLN A 79 5.61 -8.18 -20.98
N ASN A 80 4.42 -8.02 -20.41
CA ASN A 80 4.09 -6.95 -19.47
C ASN A 80 4.39 -7.33 -18.01
N SER A 81 4.86 -8.54 -17.73
CA SER A 81 5.15 -9.03 -16.36
C SER A 81 6.02 -8.07 -15.55
N PHE A 82 7.04 -7.50 -16.20
CA PHE A 82 7.91 -6.50 -15.58
C PHE A 82 7.16 -5.30 -15.00
N PHE A 83 6.17 -4.75 -15.74
CA PHE A 83 5.42 -3.58 -15.27
C PHE A 83 4.55 -3.90 -14.06
N TYR A 84 3.96 -5.10 -14.00
CA TYR A 84 3.14 -5.53 -12.87
C TYR A 84 3.98 -5.86 -11.64
N ASP A 85 5.12 -6.53 -11.79
CA ASP A 85 6.05 -6.76 -10.69
C ASP A 85 6.61 -5.45 -10.12
N SER A 86 6.98 -4.53 -11.01
CA SER A 86 7.46 -3.20 -10.61
C SER A 86 6.36 -2.39 -9.93
N ALA A 87 5.10 -2.52 -10.38
CA ALA A 87 3.94 -1.87 -9.77
C ALA A 87 3.64 -2.42 -8.37
N GLU A 88 3.73 -3.74 -8.15
CA GLU A 88 3.60 -4.35 -6.82
C GLU A 88 4.66 -3.79 -5.86
N GLY A 89 5.92 -3.77 -6.29
CA GLY A 89 7.02 -3.25 -5.48
C GLY A 89 6.85 -1.76 -5.16
N LEU A 90 6.49 -0.95 -6.15
CA LEU A 90 6.25 0.49 -5.99
C LEU A 90 5.07 0.76 -5.04
N LEU A 91 3.95 0.06 -5.21
CA LEU A 91 2.79 0.20 -4.34
C LEU A 91 3.12 -0.23 -2.90
N THR A 92 3.87 -1.31 -2.72
CA THR A 92 4.39 -1.74 -1.41
C THR A 92 5.22 -0.62 -0.75
N SER A 93 6.13 -0.02 -1.51
CA SER A 93 6.96 1.11 -1.06
C SER A 93 6.10 2.30 -0.59
N ILE A 94 5.09 2.69 -1.37
CA ILE A 94 4.19 3.80 -1.04
C ILE A 94 3.37 3.51 0.21
N ILE A 95 2.82 2.29 0.35
CA ILE A 95 2.09 1.87 1.55
C ILE A 95 2.98 1.97 2.80
N LEU A 96 4.23 1.53 2.72
CA LEU A 96 5.18 1.63 3.83
C LEU A 96 5.47 3.09 4.21
N ILE A 97 5.68 3.97 3.23
CA ILE A 97 5.92 5.40 3.46
C ILE A 97 4.73 6.04 4.17
N ILE A 98 3.51 5.80 3.69
CA ILE A 98 2.29 6.34 4.32
C ILE A 98 2.12 5.82 5.75
N SER A 99 2.30 4.51 5.96
CA SER A 99 2.18 3.92 7.29
C SER A 99 3.23 4.42 8.28
N GLU A 100 4.43 4.76 7.80
CA GLU A 100 5.52 5.21 8.66
C GLU A 100 5.49 6.72 8.95
N PHE A 101 5.14 7.55 7.97
CA PHE A 101 5.35 9.01 8.04
C PHE A 101 4.07 9.83 8.14
N CYS A 102 2.91 9.30 7.75
CA CYS A 102 1.64 10.03 7.87
C CYS A 102 1.03 9.91 9.26
N ASP A 103 0.17 10.86 9.61
CA ASP A 103 -0.62 10.85 10.84
C ASP A 103 -1.74 9.80 10.79
N ASP A 104 -2.25 9.38 11.96
CA ASP A 104 -3.21 8.28 12.08
C ASP A 104 -4.45 8.43 11.19
N GLY A 105 -4.98 9.64 11.08
CA GLY A 105 -6.15 9.95 10.24
C GLY A 105 -5.87 9.90 8.73
N GLU A 106 -4.60 9.84 8.32
CA GLU A 106 -4.18 9.84 6.93
C GLU A 106 -3.66 8.50 6.43
N ARG A 107 -3.47 7.54 7.33
CA ARG A 107 -2.89 6.21 7.00
C ARG A 107 -3.96 5.25 6.46
N HIS A 108 -4.49 5.53 5.26
CA HIS A 108 -5.53 4.75 4.58
C HIS A 108 -5.33 4.72 3.07
N ILE A 109 -6.08 3.86 2.38
CA ILE A 109 -5.91 3.61 0.94
C ILE A 109 -6.14 4.86 0.07
N VAL A 110 -7.00 5.79 0.50
CA VAL A 110 -7.24 7.04 -0.24
C VAL A 110 -5.98 7.92 -0.25
N SER A 111 -5.20 7.93 0.84
CA SER A 111 -3.92 8.65 0.88
C SER A 111 -2.89 8.01 -0.04
N VAL A 112 -2.88 6.68 -0.14
CA VAL A 112 -2.06 5.96 -1.13
C VAL A 112 -2.43 6.40 -2.54
N PHE A 113 -3.71 6.42 -2.88
CA PHE A 113 -4.21 6.86 -4.18
C PHE A 113 -3.80 8.30 -4.50
N LYS A 114 -4.01 9.23 -3.56
CA LYS A 114 -3.63 10.64 -3.72
C LYS A 114 -2.13 10.80 -3.93
N LEU A 115 -1.31 10.10 -3.14
CA LEU A 115 0.13 10.16 -3.29
C LEU A 115 0.57 9.65 -4.68
N VAL A 116 0.01 8.54 -5.16
CA VAL A 116 0.30 8.04 -6.53
C VAL A 116 -0.06 9.08 -7.57
N GLN A 117 -1.20 9.77 -7.45
CA GLN A 117 -1.58 10.87 -8.36
C GLN A 117 -0.57 12.02 -8.32
N ASP A 118 -0.09 12.39 -7.13
CA ASP A 118 0.89 13.47 -6.99
C ASP A 118 2.26 13.07 -7.58
N LEU A 119 2.65 11.80 -7.45
CA LEU A 119 3.90 11.27 -8.02
C LEU A 119 3.89 11.21 -9.56
N LEU A 120 2.72 11.26 -10.20
CA LEU A 120 2.58 11.37 -11.65
C LEU A 120 2.81 12.80 -12.18
N LYS A 121 2.82 13.81 -11.31
CA LYS A 121 3.07 15.18 -11.72
C LYS A 121 4.53 15.39 -12.11
N PRO A 122 4.84 16.33 -13.04
CA PRO A 122 6.22 16.67 -13.38
C PRO A 122 7.01 17.10 -12.13
N SER A 123 8.25 16.63 -12.00
CA SER A 123 9.10 16.96 -10.86
C SER A 123 9.73 18.35 -10.92
N GLY A 124 9.76 18.96 -12.10
CA GLY A 124 10.54 20.18 -12.36
C GLY A 124 12.06 19.96 -12.44
N ILE A 125 12.55 18.76 -12.15
CA ILE A 125 13.96 18.38 -12.23
C ILE A 125 14.15 17.42 -13.40
N LYS A 126 14.96 17.83 -14.39
CA LYS A 126 15.23 17.03 -15.59
C LYS A 126 15.85 15.67 -15.19
N GLY A 127 15.25 14.58 -15.68
CA GLY A 127 15.74 13.21 -15.47
C GLY A 127 15.39 12.60 -14.11
N LYS A 128 14.56 13.27 -13.28
CA LYS A 128 14.07 12.71 -12.03
C LYS A 128 12.53 12.75 -11.99
N THR A 129 11.92 11.68 -11.49
CA THR A 129 10.49 11.66 -11.17
C THR A 129 10.24 12.17 -9.75
N GLN A 130 9.01 12.59 -9.46
CA GLN A 130 8.60 12.96 -8.09
C GLN A 130 8.85 11.83 -7.09
N PHE A 131 8.65 10.58 -7.51
CA PHE A 131 8.90 9.42 -6.66
C PHE A 131 10.38 9.26 -6.30
N GLN A 132 11.28 9.45 -7.27
CA GLN A 132 12.72 9.42 -6.99
C GLN A 132 13.12 10.51 -5.99
N ILE A 133 12.58 11.73 -6.15
CA ILE A 133 12.83 12.83 -5.20
C ILE A 133 12.33 12.47 -3.81
N LEU A 134 11.12 11.92 -3.69
CA LEU A 134 10.57 11.49 -2.41
C LEU A 134 11.48 10.46 -1.72
N LEU A 135 11.97 9.47 -2.48
CA LEU A 135 12.85 8.44 -1.93
C LEU A 135 14.24 8.96 -1.58
N ASP A 136 14.75 9.99 -2.25
CA ASP A 136 16.03 10.60 -1.93
C ASP A 136 16.07 11.18 -0.49
N TYR A 137 14.93 11.55 0.08
CA TYR A 137 14.83 11.97 1.49
C TYR A 137 14.95 10.83 2.49
N LEU A 138 14.82 9.57 2.06
CA LEU A 138 14.93 8.41 2.95
C LEU A 138 16.38 7.90 3.05
N PRO A 139 16.77 7.29 4.18
CA PRO A 139 18.07 6.62 4.30
C PRO A 139 18.26 5.53 3.22
N ASP A 140 19.50 5.26 2.83
CA ASP A 140 19.77 4.29 1.74
C ASP A 140 19.36 2.85 2.09
N ASN A 141 19.38 2.49 3.36
CA ASN A 141 18.94 1.19 3.85
C ASN A 141 17.43 1.11 4.11
N HIS A 142 16.65 2.13 3.74
CA HIS A 142 15.21 2.15 3.98
C HIS A 142 14.49 1.13 3.10
N LYS A 143 13.59 0.34 3.68
CA LYS A 143 12.89 -0.75 2.98
C LYS A 143 12.02 -0.28 1.82
N ALA A 144 11.45 0.91 1.88
CA ALA A 144 10.71 1.48 0.77
C ALA A 144 11.59 1.59 -0.51
N LYS A 145 12.89 1.97 -0.38
CA LYS A 145 13.82 1.98 -1.51
C LYS A 145 14.02 0.57 -2.09
N TRP A 146 14.11 -0.44 -1.24
CA TRP A 146 14.31 -1.82 -1.69
C TRP A 146 13.11 -2.36 -2.47
N PHE A 147 11.90 -2.13 -1.97
CA PHE A 147 10.70 -2.55 -2.68
C PHE A 147 10.50 -1.81 -4.02
N ALA A 148 10.86 -0.53 -4.07
CA ALA A 148 10.80 0.26 -5.29
C ALA A 148 11.95 -0.03 -6.28
N GLY A 149 12.96 -0.84 -5.90
CA GLY A 149 14.22 -1.00 -6.63
C GLY A 149 14.05 -1.33 -8.11
N ALA A 150 13.13 -2.22 -8.47
CA ALA A 150 12.86 -2.57 -9.86
C ALA A 150 12.37 -1.35 -10.66
N ALA A 151 11.44 -0.57 -10.10
CA ALA A 151 10.91 0.64 -10.73
C ALA A 151 11.96 1.77 -10.80
N LEU A 152 12.78 1.93 -9.75
CA LEU A 152 13.81 2.98 -9.68
C LEU A 152 14.92 2.81 -10.73
N ASN A 153 15.22 1.59 -11.14
CA ASN A 153 16.23 1.29 -12.14
C ASN A 153 15.73 1.46 -13.58
N THR A 154 14.50 1.95 -13.77
CA THR A 154 13.93 2.23 -15.08
C THR A 154 14.12 3.69 -15.47
N GLY A 155 14.08 3.98 -16.78
CA GLY A 155 14.02 5.35 -17.25
C GLY A 155 12.71 6.04 -16.86
N GLU A 156 12.70 7.37 -16.91
CA GLU A 156 11.55 8.22 -16.52
C GLU A 156 10.23 7.77 -17.15
N GLN A 157 10.23 7.47 -18.45
CA GLN A 157 9.04 7.04 -19.18
C GLN A 157 8.49 5.69 -18.68
N ALA A 158 9.38 4.74 -18.39
CA ALA A 158 8.96 3.43 -17.85
C ALA A 158 8.44 3.57 -16.41
N MET A 159 9.04 4.42 -15.59
CA MET A 159 8.56 4.74 -14.25
C MET A 159 7.14 5.33 -14.29
N MET A 160 6.87 6.26 -15.22
CA MET A 160 5.54 6.84 -15.41
C MET A 160 4.52 5.77 -15.82
N SER A 161 4.92 4.79 -16.64
CA SER A 161 4.07 3.66 -17.02
C SER A 161 3.76 2.76 -15.82
N VAL A 162 4.73 2.49 -14.96
CA VAL A 162 4.53 1.73 -13.71
C VAL A 162 3.56 2.46 -12.77
N LEU A 163 3.76 3.76 -12.55
CA LEU A 163 2.86 4.59 -11.73
C LEU A 163 1.43 4.61 -12.29
N SER A 164 1.28 4.73 -13.62
CA SER A 164 -0.03 4.66 -14.29
C SER A 164 -0.71 3.30 -14.10
N THR A 165 0.08 2.22 -14.12
CA THR A 165 -0.44 0.86 -13.82
C THR A 165 -0.94 0.78 -12.38
N VAL A 166 -0.18 1.28 -11.41
CA VAL A 166 -0.61 1.34 -10.00
C VAL A 166 -1.91 2.14 -9.85
N LEU A 167 -1.98 3.32 -10.48
CA LEU A 167 -3.17 4.18 -10.39
C LEU A 167 -4.41 3.49 -11.00
N SER A 168 -4.24 2.82 -12.14
CA SER A 168 -5.31 2.07 -12.80
C SER A 168 -5.86 0.94 -11.94
N ARG A 169 -5.02 0.30 -11.12
CA ARG A 169 -5.43 -0.79 -10.23
C ARG A 169 -6.01 -0.31 -8.90
N LEU A 170 -5.73 0.93 -8.51
CA LEU A 170 -6.30 1.57 -7.32
C LEU A 170 -7.69 2.19 -7.57
N ASN A 171 -8.07 2.43 -8.84
CA ASN A 171 -9.38 2.92 -9.25
C ASN A 171 -10.42 1.78 -9.29
#